data_4821668dfb2aca05591df6caf3a5adfa
#
_entry.id   4821668dfb2aca05591df6caf3a5adfa
#
_cell.length_a   1.000
_cell.length_b   1.000
_cell.length_c   1.000
_cell.angle_alpha   90.00
_cell.angle_beta   90.00
_cell.angle_gamma   90.00
#
_symmetry.space_group_name_H-M   'P 1'
#
loop_
_entity.id
_entity.type
_entity.pdbx_description
1 polymer ?
#
loop_
_entity_poly.entity_id
_entity_poly.type
_entity_poly.pdbx_seq_one_letter_code
_entity_poly.pdbx_strand_id
1 'polypeptide(L)'
;LVAKYFSPLLSKTEPSHLLALSARVGSISDNRLGGWFSYRCSKAALNQGFQTLAVELRRTHPRCVVTLFHPGTVDTALSEPFQRNVPANQLFSPARAARQLDDVMHARLAPREHIFVDWAGKPVAF
;
A
#
# COMPACT_ATOMS: atom_id res chain seq x y z
N LEU A 1 -8.40 -1.72 13.81
CA LEU A 1 -9.65 -2.50 13.93
C LEU A 1 -9.77 -3.54 12.84
N VAL A 2 -9.73 -3.17 11.53
CA VAL A 2 -9.87 -4.13 10.42
C VAL A 2 -8.88 -5.29 10.57
N ALA A 3 -7.59 -5.00 10.71
CA ALA A 3 -6.56 -6.03 10.87
C ALA A 3 -6.86 -7.00 12.02
N LYS A 4 -7.28 -6.48 13.19
CA LYS A 4 -7.61 -7.29 14.37
C LYS A 4 -8.72 -8.32 14.10
N TYR A 5 -9.76 -7.91 13.37
CA TYR A 5 -10.94 -8.76 13.17
C TYR A 5 -10.88 -9.60 11.89
N PHE A 6 -10.12 -9.19 10.89
CA PHE A 6 -10.04 -9.90 9.62
C PHE A 6 -8.80 -10.80 9.49
N SER A 7 -7.68 -10.48 10.18
CA SER A 7 -6.51 -11.37 10.12
C SER A 7 -6.78 -12.81 10.60
N PRO A 8 -7.64 -13.07 11.59
CA PRO A 8 -7.98 -14.45 11.97
C PRO A 8 -8.72 -15.24 10.87
N LEU A 9 -9.29 -14.55 9.87
CA LEU A 9 -10.00 -15.16 8.75
C LEU A 9 -9.06 -15.55 7.60
N LEU A 10 -7.80 -15.11 7.64
CA LEU A 10 -6.80 -15.47 6.65
C LEU A 10 -6.41 -16.94 6.79
N SER A 11 -6.10 -17.58 5.67
CA SER A 11 -5.62 -18.97 5.70
C SER A 11 -4.25 -19.06 6.39
N LYS A 12 -4.08 -20.08 7.23
CA LYS A 12 -2.79 -20.39 7.86
C LYS A 12 -1.93 -21.32 7.00
N THR A 13 -2.53 -22.01 6.05
CA THR A 13 -1.87 -23.05 5.24
C THR A 13 -1.77 -22.68 3.77
N GLU A 14 -2.75 -21.91 3.25
CA GLU A 14 -2.78 -21.50 1.87
C GLU A 14 -2.29 -20.05 1.68
N PRO A 15 -1.80 -19.68 0.50
CA PRO A 15 -1.46 -18.30 0.19
C PRO A 15 -2.66 -17.37 0.42
N SER A 16 -2.43 -16.28 1.11
CA SER A 16 -3.44 -15.24 1.34
C SER A 16 -2.80 -13.87 1.25
N HIS A 17 -3.61 -12.84 0.99
CA HIS A 17 -3.14 -11.46 0.88
C HIS A 17 -3.88 -10.55 1.86
N LEU A 18 -3.13 -9.68 2.51
CA LEU A 18 -3.64 -8.55 3.27
C LEU A 18 -3.02 -7.28 2.72
N LEU A 19 -3.83 -6.47 2.04
CA LEU A 19 -3.38 -5.28 1.36
C LEU A 19 -4.06 -4.03 1.91
N ALA A 20 -3.30 -2.93 2.03
CA ALA A 20 -3.85 -1.61 2.30
C ALA A 20 -3.38 -0.59 1.25
N LEU A 21 -4.30 0.28 0.86
CA LEU A 21 -3.99 1.43 0.02
C LEU A 21 -3.26 2.50 0.86
N SER A 22 -1.96 2.61 0.63
CA SER A 22 -1.13 3.64 1.21
C SER A 22 -0.84 4.76 0.19
N ALA A 23 0.09 5.61 0.48
CA ALA A 23 0.53 6.66 -0.42
C ALA A 23 2.01 6.97 -0.19
N ARG A 24 2.74 7.31 -1.25
CA ARG A 24 4.16 7.69 -1.18
C ARG A 24 4.42 8.82 -0.18
N VAL A 25 3.45 9.73 0.00
CA VAL A 25 3.53 10.80 1.01
C VAL A 25 3.62 10.29 2.45
N GLY A 26 3.30 9.02 2.72
CA GLY A 26 3.51 8.37 4.01
C GLY A 26 4.95 7.90 4.25
N SER A 27 5.82 7.98 3.24
CA SER A 27 7.25 7.75 3.40
C SER A 27 7.90 8.92 4.15
N ILE A 28 8.61 8.63 5.23
CA ILE A 28 9.34 9.63 6.00
C ILE A 28 10.62 10.01 5.26
N SER A 29 11.33 9.01 4.74
CA SER A 29 12.62 9.20 4.08
C SER A 29 12.51 9.83 2.69
N ASP A 30 11.38 9.67 2.00
CA ASP A 30 11.10 10.27 0.68
C ASP A 30 10.39 11.63 0.77
N ASN A 31 10.30 12.21 1.96
CA ASN A 31 9.66 13.51 2.16
C ASN A 31 10.60 14.66 1.77
N ARG A 32 10.54 15.09 0.51
CA ARG A 32 11.34 16.20 -0.04
C ARG A 32 10.58 17.53 -0.11
N LEU A 33 9.25 17.47 -0.20
CA LEU A 33 8.41 18.63 -0.49
C LEU A 33 7.75 19.23 0.74
N GLY A 34 7.63 18.49 1.83
CA GLY A 34 6.86 18.91 2.99
C GLY A 34 5.37 19.04 2.70
N GLY A 35 4.65 19.81 3.51
CA GLY A 35 3.20 20.01 3.37
C GLY A 35 2.37 18.78 3.73
N TRP A 36 1.05 18.91 3.66
CA TRP A 36 0.05 17.84 3.90
C TRP A 36 0.25 17.07 5.22
N PHE A 37 0.55 17.75 6.30
CA PHE A 37 0.91 17.17 7.59
C PHE A 37 0.00 16.02 8.02
N SER A 38 -1.31 16.27 8.12
CA SER A 38 -2.27 15.25 8.57
C SER A 38 -2.30 14.03 7.65
N TYR A 39 -2.25 14.24 6.33
CA TYR A 39 -2.25 13.14 5.37
C TYR A 39 -0.95 12.34 5.43
N ARG A 40 0.21 13.00 5.50
CA ARG A 40 1.50 12.33 5.69
C ARG A 40 1.52 11.53 6.99
N CYS A 41 1.14 12.13 8.11
CA CYS A 41 1.09 11.45 9.41
C CYS A 41 0.15 10.23 9.39
N SER A 42 -1.03 10.36 8.78
CA SER A 42 -1.99 9.25 8.70
C SER A 42 -1.45 8.08 7.89
N LYS A 43 -0.77 8.35 6.76
CA LYS A 43 -0.20 7.29 5.91
C LYS A 43 1.09 6.70 6.50
N ALA A 44 1.90 7.49 7.21
CA ALA A 44 3.03 6.98 7.98
C ALA A 44 2.57 6.06 9.11
N ALA A 45 1.52 6.43 9.84
CA ALA A 45 0.92 5.58 10.87
C ALA A 45 0.36 4.27 10.29
N LEU A 46 -0.30 4.33 9.13
CA LEU A 46 -0.76 3.13 8.41
C LEU A 46 0.44 2.24 8.03
N ASN A 47 1.50 2.82 7.49
CA ASN A 47 2.71 2.11 7.10
C ASN A 47 3.33 1.39 8.30
N GLN A 48 3.50 2.10 9.43
CA GLN A 48 4.03 1.50 10.66
C GLN A 48 3.13 0.38 11.17
N GLY A 49 1.82 0.58 11.19
CA GLY A 49 0.87 -0.44 11.65
C GLY A 49 0.92 -1.71 10.81
N PHE A 50 1.00 -1.59 9.49
CA PHE A 50 1.10 -2.74 8.59
C PHE A 50 2.46 -3.42 8.64
N GLN A 51 3.54 -2.67 8.86
CA GLN A 51 4.87 -3.25 9.09
C GLN A 51 4.88 -4.11 10.37
N THR A 52 4.30 -3.61 11.45
CA THR A 52 4.14 -4.36 12.69
C THR A 52 3.30 -5.63 12.48
N LEU A 53 2.16 -5.49 11.80
CA LEU A 53 1.27 -6.59 11.49
C LEU A 53 1.97 -7.66 10.62
N ALA A 54 2.77 -7.26 9.64
CA ALA A 54 3.53 -8.20 8.81
C ALA A 54 4.51 -9.04 9.65
N VAL A 55 5.15 -8.44 10.64
CA VAL A 55 6.03 -9.16 11.59
C VAL A 55 5.24 -10.17 12.42
N GLU A 56 4.07 -9.79 12.91
CA GLU A 56 3.21 -10.67 13.71
C GLU A 56 2.65 -11.83 12.88
N LEU A 57 2.16 -11.55 11.67
CA LEU A 57 1.57 -12.55 10.79
C LEU A 57 2.58 -13.59 10.29
N ARG A 58 3.86 -13.26 10.19
CA ARG A 58 4.90 -14.25 9.87
C ARG A 58 4.90 -15.44 10.82
N ARG A 59 4.50 -15.26 12.07
CA ARG A 59 4.43 -16.32 13.10
C ARG A 59 3.14 -17.12 13.04
N THR A 60 2.04 -16.49 12.68
CA THR A 60 0.68 -17.09 12.76
C THR A 60 0.11 -17.48 11.40
N HIS A 61 0.51 -16.78 10.34
CA HIS A 61 0.05 -16.95 8.97
C HIS A 61 1.26 -16.84 8.01
N PRO A 62 2.17 -17.83 8.01
CA PRO A 62 3.48 -17.73 7.34
C PRO A 62 3.37 -17.59 5.82
N ARG A 63 2.22 -17.90 5.23
CA ARG A 63 1.95 -17.73 3.79
C ARG A 63 1.15 -16.48 3.45
N CYS A 64 0.86 -15.62 4.45
CA CYS A 64 0.16 -14.37 4.21
C CYS A 64 1.12 -13.31 3.65
N VAL A 65 0.80 -12.77 2.50
CA VAL A 65 1.50 -11.64 1.89
C VAL A 65 0.86 -10.34 2.37
N VAL A 66 1.61 -9.55 3.13
CA VAL A 66 1.19 -8.21 3.54
C VAL A 66 1.73 -7.21 2.53
N THR A 67 0.90 -6.29 2.06
CA THR A 67 1.28 -5.28 1.08
C THR A 67 0.69 -3.91 1.43
N LEU A 68 1.53 -2.89 1.42
CA LEU A 68 1.16 -1.49 1.37
C LEU A 68 1.31 -1.03 -0.09
N PHE A 69 0.23 -0.61 -0.69
CA PHE A 69 0.21 -0.27 -2.11
C PHE A 69 0.01 1.23 -2.33
N HIS A 70 0.96 1.86 -3.04
CA HIS A 70 0.81 3.22 -3.54
C HIS A 70 0.29 3.18 -4.98
N PRO A 71 -0.96 3.56 -5.23
CA PRO A 71 -1.58 3.44 -6.55
C PRO A 71 -1.15 4.51 -7.56
N GLY A 72 -0.24 5.42 -7.20
CA GLY A 72 -0.02 6.65 -7.95
C GLY A 72 -1.15 7.66 -7.71
N THR A 73 -1.31 8.62 -8.61
CA THR A 73 -2.45 9.53 -8.58
C THR A 73 -3.58 8.95 -9.43
N VAL A 74 -4.66 8.57 -8.78
CA VAL A 74 -5.83 7.98 -9.44
C VAL A 74 -6.90 9.06 -9.60
N ASP A 75 -7.48 9.19 -10.79
CA ASP A 75 -8.52 10.15 -11.10
C ASP A 75 -9.82 9.82 -10.36
N THR A 76 -10.01 10.48 -9.23
CA THR A 76 -11.14 10.32 -8.31
C THR A 76 -11.43 11.66 -7.63
N ALA A 77 -12.62 11.81 -7.08
CA ALA A 77 -12.99 13.00 -6.30
C ALA A 77 -12.01 13.28 -5.14
N LEU A 78 -11.39 12.25 -4.55
CA LEU A 78 -10.38 12.42 -3.50
C LEU A 78 -9.12 13.12 -4.01
N SER A 79 -8.67 12.82 -5.22
CA SER A 79 -7.44 13.35 -5.78
C SER A 79 -7.64 14.65 -6.56
N GLU A 80 -8.86 14.99 -6.95
CA GLU A 80 -9.19 16.13 -7.80
C GLU A 80 -8.51 17.44 -7.37
N PRO A 81 -8.50 17.84 -6.08
CA PRO A 81 -7.82 19.06 -5.65
C PRO A 81 -6.30 19.06 -5.86
N PHE A 82 -5.70 17.91 -6.10
CA PHE A 82 -4.24 17.70 -6.17
C PHE A 82 -3.76 17.38 -7.60
N GLN A 83 -4.67 17.29 -8.58
CA GLN A 83 -4.35 16.85 -9.94
C GLN A 83 -3.67 17.93 -10.79
N ARG A 84 -3.77 19.20 -10.41
CA ARG A 84 -3.33 20.35 -11.24
C ARG A 84 -1.91 20.23 -11.80
N ASN A 85 -1.00 19.64 -11.04
CA ASN A 85 0.41 19.51 -11.43
C ASN A 85 0.80 18.06 -11.77
N VAL A 86 -0.17 17.16 -11.92
CA VAL A 86 0.09 15.77 -12.26
C VAL A 86 0.18 15.64 -13.78
N PRO A 87 1.30 15.14 -14.32
CA PRO A 87 1.40 14.87 -15.75
C PRO A 87 0.29 13.91 -16.21
N ALA A 88 -0.28 14.14 -17.39
CA ALA A 88 -1.40 13.34 -17.89
C ALA A 88 -1.11 11.82 -17.95
N ASN A 89 0.14 11.45 -18.22
CA ASN A 89 0.57 10.05 -18.23
C ASN A 89 0.73 9.43 -16.84
N GLN A 90 0.69 10.23 -15.77
CA GLN A 90 0.77 9.83 -14.37
C GLN A 90 -0.56 9.96 -13.62
N LEU A 91 -1.60 10.46 -14.27
CA LEU A 91 -2.97 10.43 -13.77
C LEU A 91 -3.64 9.16 -14.30
N PHE A 92 -3.91 8.24 -13.39
CA PHE A 92 -4.41 6.91 -13.75
C PHE A 92 -5.93 6.84 -13.62
N SER A 93 -6.60 6.22 -14.57
CA SER A 93 -8.01 5.89 -14.38
C SER A 93 -8.18 4.84 -13.26
N PRO A 94 -9.32 4.81 -12.56
CA PRO A 94 -9.61 3.79 -11.54
C PRO A 94 -9.44 2.36 -12.08
N ALA A 95 -9.89 2.12 -13.31
CA ALA A 95 -9.74 0.81 -13.96
C ALA A 95 -8.26 0.42 -14.19
N ARG A 96 -7.41 1.39 -14.54
CA ARG A 96 -5.96 1.16 -14.66
C ARG A 96 -5.33 0.87 -13.30
N ALA A 97 -5.66 1.65 -12.29
CA ALA A 97 -5.14 1.45 -10.93
C ALA A 97 -5.55 0.09 -10.36
N ALA A 98 -6.78 -0.37 -10.62
CA ALA A 98 -7.25 -1.69 -10.22
C ALA A 98 -6.45 -2.82 -10.89
N ARG A 99 -6.19 -2.72 -12.20
CA ARG A 99 -5.34 -3.70 -12.90
C ARG A 99 -3.92 -3.73 -12.36
N GLN A 100 -3.31 -2.58 -12.13
CA GLN A 100 -1.96 -2.48 -11.55
C GLN A 100 -1.89 -3.10 -10.15
N LEU A 101 -2.92 -2.92 -9.34
CA LEU A 101 -3.04 -3.58 -8.03
C LEU A 101 -3.07 -5.11 -8.20
N ASP A 102 -3.90 -5.61 -9.10
CA ASP A 102 -4.07 -7.03 -9.39
C ASP A 102 -2.76 -7.65 -9.88
N ASP A 103 -2.08 -7.00 -10.82
CA ASP A 103 -0.76 -7.41 -11.33
C ASP A 103 0.27 -7.51 -10.19
N VAL A 104 0.32 -6.50 -9.31
CA VAL A 104 1.24 -6.50 -8.15
C VAL A 104 0.91 -7.63 -7.17
N MET A 105 -0.37 -7.90 -6.90
CA MET A 105 -0.78 -9.01 -6.04
C MET A 105 -0.36 -10.35 -6.64
N HIS A 106 -0.60 -10.57 -7.93
CA HIS A 106 -0.22 -11.80 -8.62
C HIS A 106 1.31 -12.01 -8.69
N ALA A 107 2.08 -10.94 -8.80
CA ALA A 107 3.54 -11.00 -8.77
C ALA A 107 4.14 -11.25 -7.36
N ARG A 108 3.33 -11.12 -6.30
CA ARG A 108 3.75 -11.23 -4.89
C ARG A 108 3.11 -12.44 -4.22
N LEU A 109 3.59 -13.63 -4.57
CA LEU A 109 3.02 -14.90 -4.11
C LEU A 109 3.63 -15.40 -2.78
N ALA A 110 4.63 -14.72 -2.23
CA ALA A 110 5.27 -15.07 -0.97
C ALA A 110 5.55 -13.83 -0.12
N PRO A 111 5.55 -13.97 1.22
CA PRO A 111 5.93 -12.88 2.11
C PRO A 111 7.31 -12.31 1.77
N ARG A 112 7.44 -10.99 1.81
CA ARG A 112 8.66 -10.27 1.50
C ARG A 112 8.99 -9.28 2.60
N GLU A 113 10.27 -8.92 2.73
CA GLU A 113 10.72 -7.89 3.68
C GLU A 113 10.17 -6.51 3.32
N HIS A 114 10.24 -6.14 2.04
CA HIS A 114 9.67 -4.89 1.54
C HIS A 114 8.19 -5.06 1.26
N ILE A 115 7.36 -4.55 2.19
CA ILE A 115 5.90 -4.61 2.05
C ILE A 115 5.31 -3.38 1.35
N PHE A 116 6.04 -2.25 1.30
CA PHE A 116 5.57 -1.02 0.69
C PHE A 116 6.05 -0.90 -0.76
N VAL A 117 5.10 -0.91 -1.68
CA VAL A 117 5.38 -0.86 -3.14
C VAL A 117 4.47 0.14 -3.85
N ASP A 118 4.95 0.62 -4.99
CA ASP A 118 4.16 1.46 -5.87
C ASP A 118 3.36 0.64 -6.91
N TRP A 119 2.63 1.36 -7.75
CA TRP A 119 1.80 0.83 -8.82
C TRP A 119 2.55 -0.02 -9.86
N ALA A 120 3.86 0.11 -9.95
CA ALA A 120 4.73 -0.72 -10.81
C ALA A 120 5.40 -1.87 -10.03
N GLY A 121 5.01 -2.11 -8.77
CA GLY A 121 5.60 -3.12 -7.90
C GLY A 121 7.00 -2.76 -7.39
N LYS A 122 7.47 -1.54 -7.60
CA LYS A 122 8.78 -1.08 -7.12
C LYS A 122 8.72 -0.77 -5.62
N PRO A 123 9.73 -1.14 -4.84
CA PRO A 123 9.81 -0.77 -3.43
C PRO A 123 9.76 0.73 -3.23
N VAL A 124 9.00 1.15 -2.22
CA VAL A 124 8.96 2.52 -1.71
C VAL A 124 9.59 2.50 -0.33
N ALA A 125 10.51 3.42 -0.06
CA ALA A 125 11.12 3.56 1.26
C ALA A 125 10.08 4.03 2.30
N PHE A 126 10.29 3.69 3.58
CA PHE A 126 9.47 4.16 4.69
C PHE A 126 9.86 5.56 5.17
#